data_01f7462412369f18f0c3a5604f2a0ecd
#
_entry.id   01f7462412369f18f0c3a5604f2a0ecd
#
_cell.length_a   1.000
_cell.length_b   1.000
_cell.length_c   1.000
_cell.angle_alpha   90.00
_cell.angle_beta   90.00
_cell.angle_gamma   90.00
#
_symmetry.space_group_name_H-M   'P 1'
#
loop_
_entity.id
_entity.type
_entity.pdbx_description
1 polymer ?
#
loop_
_entity_poly.entity_id
_entity_poly.type
_entity_poly.pdbx_seq_one_letter_code
_entity_poly.pdbx_strand_id
1 'polypeptide(L)'
;MERSYDFVLPQEYEPVTSPIQRLTYPIRNAQVQHWQSVHNCICEQTFDGRYGYLYYYEFWMEHEETIPIYTSMGDLHLTYPLLSDSPLRQSHYTQDFAIEFSKGRGAYLYLAKGEYRLTIPKGRHILVGFILDAGLFRPPANRHFGFLDHLVQAKKNQSPQSDKSVTFRVGDVTKQQLQLLFSKINPNILDNEHMLLKQLIFLIQLSRFKIQDDGKEELIEQARNLLQIMILHQGAQVRLSDIAGVLRKSRDYINEEHKKKYKCTFHDYRNQLLLHHIASTIVGNEKLATTAEECGFSSVIELNKFIKNQTGLTPGSFKQQQENAGNDPLSARGAQEPPS
;
A
#
# COMPACT_ATOMS: atom_id res chain seq x y z
N MET A 1 -10.18 4.53 -14.71
CA MET A 1 -10.39 5.81 -13.98
C MET A 1 -9.79 6.93 -14.82
N GLU A 2 -10.48 8.03 -15.00
CA GLU A 2 -9.95 9.11 -15.85
C GLU A 2 -8.78 9.82 -15.14
N ARG A 3 -7.73 10.12 -15.91
CA ARG A 3 -6.60 10.89 -15.41
C ARG A 3 -7.03 12.34 -15.15
N SER A 4 -6.90 12.80 -13.94
CA SER A 4 -7.24 14.18 -13.55
C SER A 4 -6.02 15.09 -13.32
N TYR A 5 -4.83 14.55 -13.45
CA TYR A 5 -3.56 15.18 -13.06
C TYR A 5 -2.55 15.09 -14.20
N ASP A 6 -2.23 16.22 -14.82
CA ASP A 6 -1.35 16.30 -15.99
C ASP A 6 -0.21 17.29 -15.80
N PHE A 7 1.00 16.86 -16.19
CA PHE A 7 2.13 17.77 -16.35
C PHE A 7 2.02 18.54 -17.66
N VAL A 8 2.16 19.84 -17.57
CA VAL A 8 2.28 20.71 -18.74
C VAL A 8 3.76 20.96 -18.98
N LEU A 9 4.41 20.07 -19.72
CA LEU A 9 5.83 20.17 -19.98
C LEU A 9 6.15 21.38 -20.83
N PRO A 10 7.22 22.14 -20.52
CA PRO A 10 7.73 23.21 -21.36
C PRO A 10 8.06 22.72 -22.78
N GLN A 11 8.00 23.62 -23.77
CA GLN A 11 8.21 23.29 -25.19
C GLN A 11 9.61 22.71 -25.50
N GLU A 12 10.56 22.90 -24.63
CA GLU A 12 11.93 22.37 -24.75
C GLU A 12 12.02 20.86 -24.45
N TYR A 13 10.95 20.23 -23.92
CA TYR A 13 10.92 18.79 -23.71
C TYR A 13 10.41 18.07 -24.95
N GLU A 14 11.27 17.26 -25.53
CA GLU A 14 10.93 16.42 -26.67
C GLU A 14 10.68 14.98 -26.20
N PRO A 15 9.67 14.28 -26.77
CA PRO A 15 9.44 12.87 -26.48
C PRO A 15 10.58 12.02 -27.06
N VAL A 16 11.10 11.07 -26.26
CA VAL A 16 12.22 10.20 -26.62
C VAL A 16 11.78 8.74 -26.60
N THR A 17 12.01 8.01 -27.69
CA THR A 17 11.67 6.59 -27.82
C THR A 17 12.74 5.66 -27.23
N SER A 18 13.98 6.10 -27.14
CA SER A 18 15.12 5.32 -26.62
C SER A 18 15.85 6.13 -25.54
N PRO A 19 15.36 6.08 -24.29
CA PRO A 19 15.93 6.87 -23.22
C PRO A 19 17.35 6.39 -22.86
N ILE A 20 18.22 7.30 -22.55
CA ILE A 20 19.59 7.03 -22.09
C ILE A 20 19.53 6.49 -20.63
N GLN A 21 18.58 6.98 -19.84
CA GLN A 21 18.44 6.66 -18.42
C GLN A 21 17.64 5.37 -18.22
N ARG A 22 18.18 4.47 -17.40
CA ARG A 22 17.46 3.27 -17.00
C ARG A 22 16.56 3.55 -15.79
N LEU A 23 15.30 3.15 -15.90
CA LEU A 23 14.33 3.24 -14.80
C LEU A 23 14.79 2.46 -13.56
N THR A 24 14.59 3.07 -12.39
CA THR A 24 14.88 2.41 -11.10
C THR A 24 13.87 1.31 -10.78
N TYR A 25 12.60 1.63 -10.98
CA TYR A 25 11.48 0.73 -10.69
C TYR A 25 10.57 0.63 -11.92
N PRO A 26 10.91 -0.23 -12.89
CA PRO A 26 10.04 -0.44 -14.04
C PRO A 26 8.71 -1.08 -13.60
N ILE A 27 7.61 -0.50 -14.03
CA ILE A 27 6.27 -1.06 -13.84
C ILE A 27 5.96 -1.92 -15.04
N ARG A 28 5.73 -3.21 -14.78
CA ARG A 28 5.48 -4.17 -15.86
C ARG A 28 4.22 -3.77 -16.65
N ASN A 29 4.36 -3.69 -17.96
CA ASN A 29 3.29 -3.33 -18.91
C ASN A 29 2.57 -1.98 -18.62
N ALA A 30 3.19 -1.05 -17.93
CA ALA A 30 2.70 0.32 -17.85
C ALA A 30 2.83 1.02 -19.20
N GLN A 31 2.02 2.04 -19.41
CA GLN A 31 2.29 3.03 -20.46
C GLN A 31 3.50 3.85 -20.00
N VAL A 32 4.51 3.92 -20.84
CA VAL A 32 5.76 4.61 -20.53
C VAL A 32 5.99 5.74 -21.51
N GLN A 33 6.27 6.91 -20.99
CA GLN A 33 6.64 8.09 -21.78
C GLN A 33 7.93 8.68 -21.21
N HIS A 34 8.80 9.08 -22.11
CA HIS A 34 10.06 9.76 -21.78
C HIS A 34 10.12 11.09 -22.48
N TRP A 35 10.58 12.10 -21.76
CA TRP A 35 10.82 13.43 -22.29
C TRP A 35 12.24 13.87 -21.89
N GLN A 36 12.88 14.56 -22.79
CA GLN A 36 14.22 15.07 -22.59
C GLN A 36 14.30 16.52 -23.07
N SER A 37 14.88 17.37 -22.25
CA SER A 37 15.39 18.68 -22.62
C SER A 37 16.92 18.61 -22.75
N VAL A 38 17.57 19.73 -22.98
CA VAL A 38 19.06 19.81 -23.09
C VAL A 38 19.73 19.28 -21.80
N HIS A 39 19.12 19.52 -20.63
CA HIS A 39 19.73 19.27 -19.33
C HIS A 39 18.96 18.28 -18.46
N ASN A 40 17.67 18.13 -18.71
CA ASN A 40 16.79 17.40 -17.82
C ASN A 40 16.08 16.26 -18.54
N CYS A 41 15.86 15.15 -17.84
CA CYS A 41 15.09 14.02 -18.34
C CYS A 41 13.95 13.69 -17.37
N ILE A 42 12.79 13.35 -17.93
CA ILE A 42 11.60 12.94 -17.18
C ILE A 42 11.09 11.63 -17.77
N CYS A 43 10.81 10.68 -16.91
CA CYS A 43 10.07 9.49 -17.28
C CYS A 43 8.76 9.42 -16.51
N GLU A 44 7.71 9.15 -17.22
CA GLU A 44 6.40 8.80 -16.65
C GLU A 44 6.07 7.35 -16.95
N GLN A 45 5.57 6.64 -15.95
CA GLN A 45 4.94 5.35 -16.11
C GLN A 45 3.53 5.42 -15.52
N THR A 46 2.52 4.99 -16.26
CA THR A 46 1.13 5.04 -15.80
C THR A 46 0.43 3.71 -15.99
N PHE A 47 -0.48 3.42 -15.06
CA PHE A 47 -1.41 2.32 -15.17
C PHE A 47 -2.80 2.79 -14.76
N ASP A 48 -3.74 2.72 -15.71
CA ASP A 48 -5.13 3.10 -15.49
C ASP A 48 -5.92 1.91 -14.97
N GLY A 49 -6.18 1.89 -13.66
CA GLY A 49 -7.02 0.91 -13.00
C GLY A 49 -8.40 1.46 -12.66
N ARG A 50 -9.38 0.57 -12.53
CA ARG A 50 -10.78 0.93 -12.21
C ARG A 50 -10.91 1.65 -10.85
N TYR A 51 -10.16 1.22 -9.85
CA TYR A 51 -10.24 1.71 -8.46
C TYR A 51 -9.10 2.64 -8.07
N GLY A 52 -8.14 2.81 -8.93
CA GLY A 52 -7.00 3.68 -8.72
C GLY A 52 -6.18 3.86 -9.98
N TYR A 53 -5.76 5.07 -10.23
CA TYR A 53 -4.82 5.41 -11.29
C TYR A 53 -3.44 5.50 -10.69
N LEU A 54 -2.52 4.63 -11.11
CA LEU A 54 -1.13 4.64 -10.68
C LEU A 54 -0.31 5.52 -11.62
N TYR A 55 0.43 6.45 -11.05
CA TYR A 55 1.44 7.24 -11.75
C TYR A 55 2.78 7.12 -11.04
N TYR A 56 3.83 7.09 -11.83
CA TYR A 56 5.21 7.05 -11.40
C TYR A 56 5.99 8.06 -12.23
N TYR A 57 6.66 8.97 -11.56
CA TYR A 57 7.56 9.92 -12.18
C TYR A 57 8.98 9.67 -11.69
N GLU A 58 9.93 9.64 -12.62
CA GLU A 58 11.35 9.66 -12.32
C GLU A 58 11.99 10.84 -13.06
N PHE A 59 12.67 11.69 -12.30
CA PHE A 59 13.29 12.91 -12.76
C PHE A 59 14.79 12.80 -12.60
N TRP A 60 15.52 13.14 -13.65
CA TRP A 60 16.96 13.32 -13.67
C TRP A 60 17.24 14.78 -14.03
N MET A 61 17.57 15.62 -13.04
CA MET A 61 17.64 17.05 -13.16
C MET A 61 19.08 17.52 -13.00
N GLU A 62 19.66 18.09 -14.06
CA GLU A 62 20.95 18.80 -13.97
C GLU A 62 20.79 20.19 -13.39
N HIS A 63 19.62 20.81 -13.61
CA HIS A 63 19.23 22.12 -13.08
C HIS A 63 17.85 22.03 -12.44
N GLU A 64 17.62 22.88 -11.43
CA GLU A 64 16.28 23.04 -10.84
C GLU A 64 15.29 23.54 -11.90
N GLU A 65 14.09 23.02 -11.88
CA GLU A 65 13.03 23.38 -12.79
C GLU A 65 11.66 23.39 -12.10
N THR A 66 10.77 24.26 -12.59
CA THR A 66 9.39 24.31 -12.13
C THR A 66 8.46 23.94 -13.28
N ILE A 67 7.76 22.81 -13.12
CA ILE A 67 6.85 22.27 -14.11
C ILE A 67 5.40 22.60 -13.68
N PRO A 68 4.59 23.24 -14.54
CA PRO A 68 3.18 23.44 -14.31
C PRO A 68 2.44 22.09 -14.30
N ILE A 69 1.44 21.98 -13.41
CA ILE A 69 0.55 20.85 -13.32
C ILE A 69 -0.89 21.38 -13.43
N TYR A 70 -1.70 20.70 -14.19
CA TYR A 70 -3.11 21.00 -14.32
C TYR A 70 -3.95 19.84 -13.77
N THR A 71 -4.93 20.16 -12.92
CA THR A 71 -5.94 19.22 -12.45
C THR A 71 -7.30 19.57 -13.02
N SER A 72 -7.88 18.65 -13.81
CA SER A 72 -9.17 18.85 -14.49
C SER A 72 -10.37 18.77 -13.53
N MET A 73 -10.22 18.01 -12.45
CA MET A 73 -11.21 17.85 -11.37
C MET A 73 -10.51 17.67 -10.03
N GLY A 74 -11.25 17.88 -8.95
CA GLY A 74 -10.73 17.60 -7.60
C GLY A 74 -10.56 16.10 -7.37
N ASP A 75 -9.37 15.65 -6.98
CA ASP A 75 -9.05 14.24 -6.76
C ASP A 75 -8.26 13.96 -5.50
N LEU A 76 -8.44 12.72 -4.99
CA LEU A 76 -7.75 12.22 -3.82
C LEU A 76 -6.50 11.43 -4.26
N HIS A 77 -5.34 11.87 -3.80
CA HIS A 77 -4.05 11.26 -4.12
C HIS A 77 -3.42 10.63 -2.88
N LEU A 78 -2.73 9.51 -3.08
CA LEU A 78 -1.80 8.92 -2.13
C LEU A 78 -0.41 8.95 -2.76
N THR A 79 0.54 9.63 -2.12
CA THR A 79 1.87 9.88 -2.71
C THR A 79 3.00 9.27 -1.91
N TYR A 80 4.02 8.78 -2.63
CA TYR A 80 5.21 8.14 -2.08
C TYR A 80 6.47 8.67 -2.77
N PRO A 81 7.18 9.65 -2.19
CA PRO A 81 8.53 10.03 -2.63
C PRO A 81 9.52 8.93 -2.24
N LEU A 82 9.91 8.09 -3.20
CA LEU A 82 10.79 6.94 -2.97
C LEU A 82 12.26 7.32 -2.96
N LEU A 83 12.63 8.24 -3.83
CA LEU A 83 13.95 8.82 -3.93
C LEU A 83 13.81 10.33 -4.06
N SER A 84 14.65 11.06 -3.36
CA SER A 84 14.77 12.51 -3.53
C SER A 84 16.07 12.99 -2.89
N ASP A 85 16.93 13.60 -3.67
CA ASP A 85 18.18 14.16 -3.17
C ASP A 85 17.93 15.45 -2.38
N SER A 86 16.89 16.20 -2.79
CA SER A 86 16.34 17.36 -2.09
C SER A 86 14.81 17.34 -2.21
N PRO A 87 14.03 17.91 -1.26
CA PRO A 87 12.57 17.85 -1.33
C PRO A 87 12.02 18.52 -2.60
N LEU A 88 11.10 17.83 -3.31
CA LEU A 88 10.28 18.46 -4.34
C LEU A 88 9.21 19.29 -3.66
N ARG A 89 8.82 20.40 -4.27
CA ARG A 89 7.79 21.29 -3.72
C ARG A 89 6.66 21.49 -4.71
N GLN A 90 5.45 21.10 -4.30
CA GLN A 90 4.23 21.37 -5.06
C GLN A 90 3.42 22.47 -4.36
N SER A 91 2.94 23.45 -5.11
CA SER A 91 2.08 24.52 -4.60
C SER A 91 0.99 24.86 -5.60
N HIS A 92 -0.15 25.33 -5.13
CA HIS A 92 -1.21 25.88 -5.96
C HIS A 92 -0.85 27.31 -6.40
N TYR A 93 -1.29 27.74 -7.57
CA TYR A 93 -0.96 29.10 -8.08
C TYR A 93 -1.61 30.21 -7.26
N THR A 94 -2.83 30.01 -6.80
CA THR A 94 -3.64 31.10 -6.18
C THR A 94 -4.09 30.79 -4.75
N GLN A 95 -4.00 29.53 -4.29
CA GLN A 95 -4.40 29.12 -2.95
C GLN A 95 -3.18 29.03 -2.03
N ASP A 96 -3.40 29.18 -0.73
CA ASP A 96 -2.39 28.89 0.30
C ASP A 96 -2.29 27.37 0.51
N PHE A 97 -1.82 26.69 -0.53
CA PHE A 97 -1.56 25.26 -0.49
C PHE A 97 -0.14 24.98 -1.00
N ALA A 98 0.64 24.33 -0.16
CA ALA A 98 1.94 23.82 -0.54
C ALA A 98 2.26 22.51 0.20
N ILE A 99 2.98 21.61 -0.47
CA ILE A 99 3.51 20.40 0.11
C ILE A 99 4.95 20.18 -0.35
N GLU A 100 5.77 19.65 0.55
CA GLU A 100 7.12 19.18 0.27
C GLU A 100 7.14 17.65 0.27
N PHE A 101 7.61 17.09 -0.84
CA PHE A 101 7.81 15.66 -0.99
C PHE A 101 9.24 15.30 -0.60
N SER A 102 9.44 14.95 0.66
CA SER A 102 10.72 14.52 1.19
C SER A 102 10.89 13.00 1.08
N LYS A 103 12.10 12.55 0.81
CA LYS A 103 12.45 11.12 0.71
C LYS A 103 11.93 10.33 1.90
N GLY A 104 11.20 9.27 1.62
CA GLY A 104 10.67 8.38 2.63
C GLY A 104 9.51 8.95 3.47
N ARG A 105 8.85 10.01 3.01
CA ARG A 105 7.67 10.62 3.64
C ARG A 105 6.50 10.63 2.67
N GLY A 106 5.49 9.78 2.88
CA GLY A 106 4.27 9.76 2.09
C GLY A 106 3.20 10.70 2.65
N ALA A 107 2.21 11.05 1.83
CA ALA A 107 1.06 11.87 2.23
C ALA A 107 -0.17 11.53 1.40
N TYR A 108 -1.34 11.82 1.95
CA TYR A 108 -2.58 11.93 1.20
C TYR A 108 -2.83 13.40 0.87
N LEU A 109 -3.32 13.64 -0.33
CA LEU A 109 -3.63 14.98 -0.83
C LEU A 109 -5.02 14.96 -1.45
N TYR A 110 -5.80 15.98 -1.18
CA TYR A 110 -6.89 16.36 -2.05
C TYR A 110 -6.41 17.55 -2.87
N LEU A 111 -6.29 17.37 -4.18
CA LEU A 111 -5.95 18.43 -5.12
C LEU A 111 -7.24 18.91 -5.78
N ALA A 112 -7.66 20.13 -5.50
CA ALA A 112 -8.80 20.75 -6.13
C ALA A 112 -8.56 20.97 -7.63
N LYS A 113 -9.60 21.13 -8.42
CA LYS A 113 -9.47 21.57 -9.83
C LYS A 113 -8.70 22.88 -9.89
N GLY A 114 -7.66 22.94 -10.72
CA GLY A 114 -6.84 24.15 -10.84
C GLY A 114 -5.44 23.92 -11.38
N GLU A 115 -4.62 24.94 -11.24
CA GLU A 115 -3.25 24.96 -11.68
C GLU A 115 -2.29 24.92 -10.49
N TYR A 116 -1.29 24.08 -10.62
CA TYR A 116 -0.23 23.90 -9.63
C TYR A 116 1.13 24.03 -10.29
N ARG A 117 2.14 24.18 -9.47
CA ARG A 117 3.54 24.12 -9.89
C ARG A 117 4.29 23.09 -9.07
N LEU A 118 5.10 22.28 -9.72
CA LEU A 118 6.04 21.36 -9.09
C LEU A 118 7.45 21.87 -9.32
N THR A 119 8.11 22.34 -8.28
CA THR A 119 9.52 22.69 -8.31
C THR A 119 10.35 21.45 -7.98
N ILE A 120 11.22 21.07 -8.91
CA ILE A 120 12.07 19.89 -8.87
C ILE A 120 13.51 20.36 -8.78
N PRO A 121 14.20 20.21 -7.63
CA PRO A 121 15.59 20.59 -7.49
C PRO A 121 16.52 19.75 -8.37
N LYS A 122 17.75 20.22 -8.56
CA LYS A 122 18.82 19.42 -9.14
C LYS A 122 18.96 18.10 -8.39
N GLY A 123 19.17 17.00 -9.12
CA GLY A 123 19.37 15.67 -8.58
C GLY A 123 18.43 14.64 -9.19
N ARG A 124 18.32 13.51 -8.53
CA ARG A 124 17.44 12.42 -8.94
C ARG A 124 16.26 12.28 -7.99
N HIS A 125 15.05 12.20 -8.56
CA HIS A 125 13.82 12.13 -7.78
C HIS A 125 12.89 11.07 -8.33
N ILE A 126 12.19 10.36 -7.44
CA ILE A 126 11.16 9.39 -7.78
C ILE A 126 9.92 9.69 -6.95
N LEU A 127 8.84 10.04 -7.62
CA LEU A 127 7.52 10.26 -7.04
C LEU A 127 6.55 9.22 -7.59
N VAL A 128 6.00 8.42 -6.71
CA VAL A 128 4.92 7.46 -7.02
C VAL A 128 3.64 7.96 -6.39
N GLY A 129 2.54 7.87 -7.13
CA GLY A 129 1.26 8.23 -6.57
C GLY A 129 0.11 7.40 -7.14
N PHE A 130 -0.98 7.44 -6.41
CA PHE A 130 -2.26 6.84 -6.80
C PHE A 130 -3.34 7.91 -6.73
N ILE A 131 -4.13 8.05 -7.78
CA ILE A 131 -5.42 8.73 -7.68
C ILE A 131 -6.41 7.69 -7.19
N LEU A 132 -7.11 7.98 -6.09
CA LEU A 132 -7.95 7.02 -5.38
C LEU A 132 -9.44 7.27 -5.65
N ASP A 133 -10.20 6.21 -5.92
CA ASP A 133 -11.66 6.29 -5.93
C ASP A 133 -12.18 6.52 -4.50
N ALA A 134 -12.98 7.57 -4.30
CA ALA A 134 -13.63 7.83 -3.01
C ALA A 134 -14.57 6.69 -2.57
N GLY A 135 -15.00 5.83 -3.49
CA GLY A 135 -15.78 4.63 -3.20
C GLY A 135 -15.05 3.61 -2.32
N LEU A 136 -13.70 3.62 -2.31
CA LEU A 136 -12.89 2.79 -1.41
C LEU A 136 -13.16 3.11 0.07
N PHE A 137 -13.63 4.32 0.37
CA PHE A 137 -13.85 4.83 1.72
C PHE A 137 -15.33 4.91 2.11
N ARG A 138 -16.20 4.15 1.42
CA ARG A 138 -17.63 4.06 1.77
C ARG A 138 -17.83 3.33 3.10
N PRO A 139 -18.88 3.67 3.87
CA PRO A 139 -19.23 2.89 5.06
C PRO A 139 -19.48 1.40 4.70
N PRO A 140 -19.07 0.45 5.54
CA PRO A 140 -18.42 0.59 6.85
C PRO A 140 -16.92 0.88 6.80
N ALA A 141 -16.30 0.86 5.61
CA ALA A 141 -14.85 0.99 5.44
C ALA A 141 -14.29 2.30 6.01
N ASN A 142 -15.03 3.41 5.91
CA ASN A 142 -14.59 4.70 6.43
C ASN A 142 -14.38 4.72 7.95
N ARG A 143 -15.00 3.81 8.72
CA ARG A 143 -14.74 3.69 10.17
C ARG A 143 -13.29 3.37 10.48
N HIS A 144 -12.60 2.69 9.56
CA HIS A 144 -11.20 2.33 9.68
C HIS A 144 -10.26 3.40 9.12
N PHE A 145 -10.79 4.36 8.38
CA PHE A 145 -10.01 5.39 7.68
C PHE A 145 -10.41 6.82 8.08
N GLY A 146 -10.98 7.00 9.27
CA GLY A 146 -11.45 8.30 9.78
C GLY A 146 -10.39 9.42 9.73
N PHE A 147 -9.10 9.06 9.75
CA PHE A 147 -8.01 10.00 9.56
C PHE A 147 -7.95 10.66 8.16
N LEU A 148 -8.74 10.15 7.20
CA LEU A 148 -8.87 10.69 5.84
C LEU A 148 -10.23 11.36 5.60
N ASP A 149 -11.14 11.37 6.58
CA ASP A 149 -12.52 11.82 6.36
C ASP A 149 -12.61 13.24 5.77
N HIS A 150 -11.76 14.17 6.22
CA HIS A 150 -11.72 15.54 5.69
C HIS A 150 -11.37 15.56 4.19
N LEU A 151 -10.39 14.75 3.74
CA LEU A 151 -9.99 14.67 2.34
C LEU A 151 -11.04 13.93 1.48
N VAL A 152 -11.64 12.87 2.03
CA VAL A 152 -12.70 12.12 1.37
C VAL A 152 -13.95 12.98 1.19
N GLN A 153 -14.31 13.80 2.19
CA GLN A 153 -15.40 14.75 2.08
C GLN A 153 -15.07 15.87 1.08
N ALA A 154 -13.85 16.40 1.09
CA ALA A 154 -13.40 17.37 0.09
C ALA A 154 -13.56 16.82 -1.33
N LYS A 155 -13.17 15.54 -1.60
CA LYS A 155 -13.37 14.87 -2.89
C LYS A 155 -14.86 14.72 -3.22
N LYS A 156 -15.69 14.24 -2.28
CA LYS A 156 -17.14 14.05 -2.52
C LYS A 156 -17.85 15.35 -2.87
N ASN A 157 -17.47 16.43 -2.18
CA ASN A 157 -18.07 17.75 -2.36
C ASN A 157 -17.41 18.58 -3.46
N GLN A 158 -16.38 18.05 -4.14
CA GLN A 158 -15.56 18.80 -5.09
C GLN A 158 -15.12 20.15 -4.52
N SER A 159 -14.57 20.13 -3.29
CA SER A 159 -14.11 21.34 -2.60
C SER A 159 -13.23 22.18 -3.53
N PRO A 160 -13.41 23.50 -3.57
CA PRO A 160 -12.51 24.38 -4.32
C PRO A 160 -11.15 24.54 -3.68
N GLN A 161 -10.97 24.10 -2.43
CA GLN A 161 -9.72 24.22 -1.70
C GLN A 161 -9.01 22.88 -1.59
N SER A 162 -7.72 22.89 -1.90
CA SER A 162 -6.84 21.74 -1.73
C SER A 162 -6.46 21.53 -0.27
N ASP A 163 -6.25 20.28 0.10
CA ASP A 163 -5.92 19.90 1.48
C ASP A 163 -4.97 18.70 1.50
N LYS A 164 -4.33 18.43 2.64
CA LYS A 164 -3.35 17.36 2.81
C LYS A 164 -3.43 16.73 4.20
N SER A 165 -3.09 15.46 4.27
CA SER A 165 -2.87 14.78 5.55
C SER A 165 -1.53 15.19 6.18
N VAL A 166 -1.33 14.79 7.43
CA VAL A 166 0.03 14.72 7.99
C VAL A 166 0.86 13.72 7.19
N THR A 167 2.16 13.96 7.08
CA THR A 167 3.06 13.05 6.38
C THR A 167 3.36 11.81 7.24
N PHE A 168 3.49 10.65 6.59
CA PHE A 168 3.83 9.39 7.25
C PHE A 168 5.10 8.78 6.67
N ARG A 169 5.76 7.91 7.44
CA ARG A 169 7.00 7.25 7.02
C ARG A 169 6.75 6.18 5.96
N VAL A 170 7.54 6.22 4.89
CA VAL A 170 7.66 5.16 3.87
C VAL A 170 8.81 4.23 4.26
N GLY A 171 8.52 3.16 4.99
CA GLY A 171 9.51 2.17 5.41
C GLY A 171 9.67 1.03 4.40
N ASP A 172 10.51 0.05 4.75
CA ASP A 172 10.89 -1.04 3.84
C ASP A 172 9.69 -1.91 3.45
N VAL A 173 8.76 -2.17 4.37
CA VAL A 173 7.51 -2.89 4.06
C VAL A 173 6.72 -2.19 2.95
N THR A 174 6.55 -0.85 3.04
CA THR A 174 5.85 -0.07 2.01
C THR A 174 6.57 -0.15 0.66
N LYS A 175 7.91 -0.01 0.66
CA LYS A 175 8.71 -0.10 -0.56
C LYS A 175 8.62 -1.48 -1.21
N GLN A 176 8.72 -2.55 -0.43
CA GLN A 176 8.58 -3.92 -0.91
C GLN A 176 7.20 -4.16 -1.54
N GLN A 177 6.13 -3.64 -0.92
CA GLN A 177 4.78 -3.77 -1.47
C GLN A 177 4.60 -3.00 -2.78
N LEU A 178 5.16 -1.79 -2.88
CA LEU A 178 5.17 -1.04 -4.14
C LEU A 178 5.95 -1.78 -5.24
N GLN A 179 7.13 -2.31 -4.93
CA GLN A 179 7.94 -3.09 -5.88
C GLN A 179 7.22 -4.37 -6.32
N LEU A 180 6.54 -5.06 -5.39
CA LEU A 180 5.73 -6.22 -5.70
C LEU A 180 4.58 -5.85 -6.66
N LEU A 181 3.88 -4.75 -6.38
CA LEU A 181 2.84 -4.22 -7.25
C LEU A 181 3.39 -3.93 -8.65
N PHE A 182 4.51 -3.19 -8.76
CA PHE A 182 5.11 -2.83 -10.05
C PHE A 182 5.50 -4.06 -10.88
N SER A 183 6.01 -5.11 -10.23
CA SER A 183 6.43 -6.34 -10.93
C SER A 183 5.27 -7.21 -11.38
N LYS A 184 4.10 -7.10 -10.75
CA LYS A 184 2.94 -7.98 -11.01
C LYS A 184 1.86 -7.35 -11.88
N ILE A 185 1.81 -6.02 -12.01
CA ILE A 185 0.83 -5.36 -12.88
C ILE A 185 0.97 -5.85 -14.32
N ASN A 186 -0.16 -6.26 -14.89
CA ASN A 186 -0.27 -6.66 -16.28
C ASN A 186 -1.62 -6.18 -16.85
N PRO A 187 -1.69 -5.14 -17.69
CA PRO A 187 -2.94 -4.54 -18.16
C PRO A 187 -3.81 -5.49 -19.01
N ASN A 188 -3.29 -6.65 -19.40
CA ASN A 188 -4.02 -7.62 -20.22
C ASN A 188 -4.72 -8.72 -19.39
N ILE A 189 -4.70 -8.65 -18.07
CA ILE A 189 -5.27 -9.67 -17.18
C ILE A 189 -6.31 -9.03 -16.27
N LEU A 190 -7.53 -9.56 -16.23
CA LEU A 190 -8.63 -9.07 -15.37
C LEU A 190 -8.28 -9.05 -13.87
N ASP A 191 -7.43 -9.99 -13.43
CA ASP A 191 -7.01 -10.10 -12.04
C ASP A 191 -6.16 -8.92 -11.52
N ASN A 192 -5.63 -8.09 -12.43
CA ASN A 192 -4.86 -6.91 -12.04
C ASN A 192 -5.67 -5.88 -11.27
N GLU A 193 -6.94 -5.72 -11.62
CA GLU A 193 -7.85 -4.81 -10.91
C GLU A 193 -8.00 -5.25 -9.45
N HIS A 194 -8.19 -6.53 -9.22
CA HIS A 194 -8.29 -7.09 -7.89
C HIS A 194 -6.97 -6.97 -7.13
N MET A 195 -5.85 -7.24 -7.80
CA MET A 195 -4.52 -7.10 -7.21
C MET A 195 -4.20 -5.65 -6.86
N LEU A 196 -4.46 -4.70 -7.76
CA LEU A 196 -4.26 -3.27 -7.50
C LEU A 196 -5.10 -2.82 -6.31
N LEU A 197 -6.38 -3.18 -6.27
CA LEU A 197 -7.28 -2.86 -5.17
C LEU A 197 -6.78 -3.45 -3.85
N LYS A 198 -6.41 -4.73 -3.83
CA LYS A 198 -5.86 -5.41 -2.65
C LYS A 198 -4.62 -4.70 -2.13
N GLN A 199 -3.69 -4.32 -3.01
CA GLN A 199 -2.48 -3.62 -2.63
C GLN A 199 -2.73 -2.19 -2.16
N LEU A 200 -3.66 -1.47 -2.80
CA LEU A 200 -4.05 -0.12 -2.35
C LEU A 200 -4.66 -0.15 -0.96
N ILE A 201 -5.60 -1.06 -0.70
CA ILE A 201 -6.22 -1.21 0.63
C ILE A 201 -5.13 -1.50 1.68
N PHE A 202 -4.18 -2.39 1.37
CA PHE A 202 -3.07 -2.70 2.27
C PHE A 202 -2.18 -1.48 2.54
N LEU A 203 -1.79 -0.72 1.50
CA LEU A 203 -0.98 0.49 1.65
C LEU A 203 -1.70 1.56 2.48
N ILE A 204 -3.01 1.70 2.30
CA ILE A 204 -3.85 2.62 3.10
C ILE A 204 -3.89 2.17 4.56
N GLN A 205 -4.15 0.90 4.82
CA GLN A 205 -4.15 0.34 6.19
C GLN A 205 -2.78 0.49 6.85
N LEU A 206 -1.69 0.23 6.11
CA LEU A 206 -0.33 0.39 6.62
C LEU A 206 0.00 1.85 6.97
N SER A 207 -0.50 2.82 6.20
CA SER A 207 -0.33 4.24 6.50
C SER A 207 -1.08 4.67 7.75
N ARG A 208 -2.24 4.08 8.04
CA ARG A 208 -3.03 4.34 9.25
C ARG A 208 -2.18 4.18 10.51
N PHE A 209 -1.46 3.06 10.66
CA PHE A 209 -0.60 2.82 11.83
C PHE A 209 0.56 3.83 11.97
N LYS A 210 0.80 4.63 10.95
CA LYS A 210 1.87 5.63 10.93
C LYS A 210 1.36 7.06 11.13
N ILE A 211 0.07 7.28 10.87
CA ILE A 211 -0.60 8.58 10.99
C ILE A 211 -1.34 8.69 12.33
N GLN A 212 -2.08 7.64 12.70
CA GLN A 212 -2.85 7.57 13.93
C GLN A 212 -1.97 7.05 15.08
N ASP A 213 -1.12 7.91 15.63
CA ASP A 213 -0.45 7.69 16.92
C ASP A 213 -1.14 8.57 17.96
N ASP A 214 -2.46 8.43 18.07
CA ASP A 214 -3.30 9.24 18.99
C ASP A 214 -3.21 8.75 20.44
N GLY A 215 -2.31 7.79 20.73
CA GLY A 215 -2.12 7.26 22.09
C GLY A 215 -3.35 6.54 22.67
N LYS A 216 -4.42 6.35 21.86
CA LYS A 216 -5.67 5.73 22.30
C LYS A 216 -5.64 4.21 22.26
N GLU A 217 -4.86 3.64 21.36
CA GLU A 217 -4.71 2.19 21.24
C GLU A 217 -3.37 1.77 21.85
N GLU A 218 -3.43 0.84 22.78
CA GLU A 218 -2.21 0.29 23.37
C GLU A 218 -1.31 -0.32 22.29
N LEU A 219 0.00 -0.07 22.38
CA LEU A 219 0.99 -0.51 21.40
C LEU A 219 0.87 -1.99 21.02
N ILE A 220 0.55 -2.83 22.00
CA ILE A 220 0.48 -4.27 21.75
C ILE A 220 -0.76 -4.65 20.94
N GLU A 221 -1.87 -3.92 21.10
CA GLU A 221 -3.05 -4.07 20.26
C GLU A 221 -2.76 -3.60 18.84
N GLN A 222 -2.06 -2.49 18.67
CA GLN A 222 -1.60 -2.04 17.36
C GLN A 222 -0.72 -3.09 16.68
N ALA A 223 0.18 -3.75 17.44
CA ALA A 223 1.02 -4.82 16.91
C ALA A 223 0.19 -6.03 16.46
N ARG A 224 -0.83 -6.43 17.23
CA ARG A 224 -1.73 -7.52 16.90
C ARG A 224 -2.56 -7.21 15.65
N ASN A 225 -3.16 -6.03 15.60
CA ASN A 225 -3.95 -5.57 14.45
C ASN A 225 -3.11 -5.49 13.18
N LEU A 226 -1.89 -4.92 13.27
CA LEU A 226 -0.97 -4.86 12.14
C LEU A 226 -0.56 -6.26 11.67
N LEU A 227 -0.23 -7.17 12.59
CA LEU A 227 0.12 -8.55 12.26
C LEU A 227 -1.02 -9.26 11.56
N GLN A 228 -2.25 -9.09 12.03
CA GLN A 228 -3.46 -9.68 11.43
C GLN A 228 -3.65 -9.21 9.99
N ILE A 229 -3.54 -7.91 9.74
CA ILE A 229 -3.62 -7.32 8.40
C ILE A 229 -2.50 -7.87 7.50
N MET A 230 -1.27 -7.94 8.00
CA MET A 230 -0.14 -8.42 7.22
C MET A 230 -0.27 -9.92 6.89
N ILE A 231 -0.76 -10.76 7.80
CA ILE A 231 -1.00 -12.18 7.53
C ILE A 231 -2.05 -12.37 6.43
N LEU A 232 -3.13 -11.60 6.44
CA LEU A 232 -4.15 -11.65 5.38
C LEU A 232 -3.59 -11.27 4.00
N HIS A 233 -2.56 -10.42 3.93
CA HIS A 233 -1.97 -9.97 2.68
C HIS A 233 -0.77 -10.78 2.20
N GLN A 234 0.08 -11.23 3.13
CA GLN A 234 1.39 -11.82 2.84
C GLN A 234 1.52 -13.26 3.35
N GLY A 235 0.58 -13.71 4.19
CA GLY A 235 0.60 -15.06 4.74
C GLY A 235 1.90 -15.38 5.49
N ALA A 236 2.51 -16.49 5.11
CA ALA A 236 3.74 -17.00 5.74
C ALA A 236 4.97 -16.09 5.57
N GLN A 237 4.96 -15.15 4.60
CA GLN A 237 6.07 -14.24 4.34
C GLN A 237 6.22 -13.14 5.40
N VAL A 238 5.22 -12.94 6.25
CA VAL A 238 5.25 -11.92 7.32
C VAL A 238 6.34 -12.21 8.34
N ARG A 239 7.24 -11.25 8.52
CA ARG A 239 8.30 -11.30 9.54
C ARG A 239 7.93 -10.39 10.71
N LEU A 240 8.24 -10.83 11.94
CA LEU A 240 8.02 -10.00 13.13
C LEU A 240 8.88 -8.73 13.15
N SER A 241 10.03 -8.75 12.45
CA SER A 241 10.86 -7.57 12.23
C SER A 241 10.12 -6.46 11.44
N ASP A 242 9.20 -6.85 10.56
CA ASP A 242 8.45 -5.89 9.74
C ASP A 242 7.44 -5.13 10.61
N ILE A 243 6.76 -5.85 11.52
CA ILE A 243 5.88 -5.25 12.54
C ILE A 243 6.67 -4.26 13.42
N ALA A 244 7.80 -4.72 13.94
CA ALA A 244 8.70 -3.93 14.77
C ALA A 244 9.16 -2.65 14.05
N GLY A 245 9.54 -2.77 12.77
CA GLY A 245 9.94 -1.65 11.92
C GLY A 245 8.83 -0.62 11.68
N VAL A 246 7.58 -1.06 11.48
CA VAL A 246 6.43 -0.18 11.31
C VAL A 246 6.14 0.59 12.60
N LEU A 247 6.13 -0.10 13.75
CA LEU A 247 5.81 0.47 15.06
C LEU A 247 7.00 1.15 15.75
N ARG A 248 8.20 1.14 15.15
CA ARG A 248 9.44 1.72 15.70
C ARG A 248 9.80 1.18 17.08
N LYS A 249 9.58 -0.12 17.28
CA LYS A 249 9.93 -0.82 18.51
C LYS A 249 10.86 -1.99 18.19
N SER A 250 11.59 -2.50 19.19
CA SER A 250 12.34 -3.73 19.00
C SER A 250 11.39 -4.94 18.97
N ARG A 251 11.80 -5.98 18.25
CA ARG A 251 11.08 -7.25 18.22
C ARG A 251 10.94 -7.85 19.61
N ASP A 252 12.01 -7.77 20.39
CA ASP A 252 12.06 -8.35 21.73
C ASP A 252 11.09 -7.60 22.67
N TYR A 253 11.04 -6.28 22.59
CA TYR A 253 10.08 -5.48 23.36
C TYR A 253 8.62 -5.88 23.06
N ILE A 254 8.24 -6.00 21.77
CA ILE A 254 6.90 -6.41 21.39
C ILE A 254 6.60 -7.83 21.91
N ASN A 255 7.56 -8.75 21.80
CA ASN A 255 7.41 -10.12 22.28
C ASN A 255 7.24 -10.21 23.80
N GLU A 256 8.02 -9.45 24.54
CA GLU A 256 7.93 -9.38 26.01
C GLU A 256 6.59 -8.80 26.47
N GLU A 257 6.19 -7.66 25.91
CA GLU A 257 4.90 -7.03 26.25
C GLU A 257 3.71 -7.92 25.89
N HIS A 258 3.75 -8.58 24.73
CA HIS A 258 2.73 -9.54 24.34
C HIS A 258 2.66 -10.72 25.32
N LYS A 259 3.81 -11.27 25.71
CA LYS A 259 3.88 -12.37 26.66
C LYS A 259 3.38 -11.96 28.05
N LYS A 260 3.66 -10.75 28.51
CA LYS A 260 3.14 -10.23 29.77
C LYS A 260 1.61 -10.18 29.76
N LYS A 261 1.03 -9.64 28.69
CA LYS A 261 -0.42 -9.42 28.58
C LYS A 261 -1.18 -10.70 28.23
N TYR A 262 -0.75 -11.47 27.24
CA TYR A 262 -1.48 -12.60 26.65
C TYR A 262 -0.94 -13.99 27.02
N LYS A 263 0.10 -14.06 27.84
CA LYS A 263 0.74 -15.33 28.33
C LYS A 263 1.28 -16.23 27.22
N CYS A 264 1.35 -15.78 25.97
CA CYS A 264 1.97 -16.45 24.84
C CYS A 264 2.93 -15.51 24.10
N THR A 265 3.88 -16.05 23.34
CA THR A 265 4.81 -15.22 22.58
C THR A 265 4.11 -14.60 21.38
N PHE A 266 4.62 -13.47 20.89
CA PHE A 266 4.11 -12.84 19.68
C PHE A 266 4.34 -13.73 18.44
N HIS A 267 5.34 -14.60 18.48
CA HIS A 267 5.58 -15.63 17.47
C HIS A 267 4.49 -16.71 17.47
N ASP A 268 4.08 -17.19 18.66
CA ASP A 268 2.97 -18.16 18.77
C ASP A 268 1.66 -17.57 18.24
N TYR A 269 1.39 -16.33 18.60
CA TYR A 269 0.23 -15.61 18.08
C TYR A 269 0.26 -15.48 16.55
N ARG A 270 1.43 -15.17 15.96
CA ARG A 270 1.61 -15.16 14.50
C ARG A 270 1.26 -16.52 13.91
N ASN A 271 1.75 -17.60 14.49
CA ASN A 271 1.49 -18.95 13.99
C ASN A 271 0.01 -19.34 14.09
N GLN A 272 -0.68 -18.94 15.17
CA GLN A 272 -2.12 -19.12 15.31
C GLN A 272 -2.90 -18.38 14.22
N LEU A 273 -2.58 -17.11 13.98
CA LEU A 273 -3.20 -16.32 12.91
C LEU A 273 -2.96 -16.93 11.52
N LEU A 274 -1.72 -17.36 11.25
CA LEU A 274 -1.38 -18.01 9.98
C LEU A 274 -2.12 -19.33 9.81
N LEU A 275 -2.24 -20.14 10.87
CA LEU A 275 -3.00 -21.39 10.82
C LEU A 275 -4.49 -21.13 10.56
N HIS A 276 -5.06 -20.09 11.20
CA HIS A 276 -6.45 -19.68 10.95
C HIS A 276 -6.65 -19.22 9.49
N HIS A 277 -5.70 -18.45 8.94
CA HIS A 277 -5.73 -18.03 7.54
C HIS A 277 -5.66 -19.24 6.59
N ILE A 278 -4.79 -20.21 6.88
CA ILE A 278 -4.71 -21.46 6.10
C ILE A 278 -6.05 -22.23 6.19
N ALA A 279 -6.64 -22.33 7.39
CA ALA A 279 -7.90 -23.04 7.60
C ALA A 279 -9.04 -22.48 6.74
N SER A 280 -9.16 -21.15 6.64
CA SER A 280 -10.16 -20.49 5.80
C SER A 280 -9.88 -20.64 4.29
N THR A 281 -8.61 -20.70 3.90
CA THR A 281 -8.19 -20.75 2.49
C THR A 281 -8.23 -22.18 1.91
N ILE A 282 -7.84 -23.20 2.71
CA ILE A 282 -7.69 -24.58 2.25
C ILE A 282 -9.02 -25.23 1.85
N VAL A 283 -10.12 -24.82 2.48
CA VAL A 283 -11.48 -25.34 2.18
C VAL A 283 -11.92 -24.92 0.78
N GLY A 284 -11.62 -23.69 0.37
CA GLY A 284 -12.00 -23.16 -0.95
C GLY A 284 -11.14 -23.66 -2.11
N ASN A 285 -9.99 -24.28 -1.83
CA ASN A 285 -9.02 -24.67 -2.85
C ASN A 285 -9.01 -26.19 -3.11
N GLU A 286 -9.12 -26.58 -4.37
CA GLU A 286 -8.99 -28.01 -4.76
C GLU A 286 -7.55 -28.52 -4.59
N LYS A 287 -6.54 -27.65 -4.87
CA LYS A 287 -5.13 -28.02 -4.89
C LYS A 287 -4.37 -27.38 -3.72
N LEU A 288 -3.55 -28.17 -3.04
CA LEU A 288 -2.66 -27.65 -1.98
C LEU A 288 -1.62 -26.65 -2.52
N ALA A 289 -1.27 -26.72 -3.79
CA ALA A 289 -0.36 -25.75 -4.41
C ALA A 289 -0.96 -24.36 -4.44
N THR A 290 -2.24 -24.22 -4.77
CA THR A 290 -2.97 -22.95 -4.74
C THR A 290 -3.05 -22.41 -3.30
N THR A 291 -3.39 -23.27 -2.33
CA THR A 291 -3.37 -22.87 -0.91
C THR A 291 -2.01 -22.40 -0.45
N ALA A 292 -0.92 -23.08 -0.86
CA ALA A 292 0.43 -22.67 -0.50
C ALA A 292 0.77 -21.29 -1.06
N GLU A 293 0.44 -21.02 -2.31
CA GLU A 293 0.67 -19.75 -2.98
C GLU A 293 -0.16 -18.61 -2.31
N GLU A 294 -1.46 -18.81 -2.10
CA GLU A 294 -2.36 -17.84 -1.49
C GLU A 294 -2.01 -17.52 -0.04
N CYS A 295 -1.54 -18.54 0.71
CA CYS A 295 -1.06 -18.37 2.08
C CYS A 295 0.41 -17.92 2.17
N GLY A 296 1.06 -17.58 1.05
CA GLY A 296 2.40 -16.99 1.02
C GLY A 296 3.54 -17.96 1.33
N PHE A 297 3.34 -19.28 1.19
CA PHE A 297 4.42 -20.27 1.31
C PHE A 297 5.21 -20.37 0.01
N SER A 298 6.51 -20.62 0.10
CA SER A 298 7.37 -20.79 -1.06
C SER A 298 7.13 -22.13 -1.78
N SER A 299 6.53 -23.11 -1.09
CA SER A 299 6.22 -24.43 -1.62
C SER A 299 5.16 -25.16 -0.81
N VAL A 300 4.54 -26.18 -1.45
CA VAL A 300 3.62 -27.12 -0.78
C VAL A 300 4.32 -27.86 0.38
N ILE A 301 5.61 -28.12 0.25
CA ILE A 301 6.40 -28.82 1.29
C ILE A 301 6.45 -27.97 2.57
N GLU A 302 6.66 -26.66 2.44
CA GLU A 302 6.67 -25.75 3.61
C GLU A 302 5.29 -25.63 4.25
N LEU A 303 4.23 -25.53 3.46
CA LEU A 303 2.85 -25.54 3.95
C LEU A 303 2.58 -26.84 4.74
N ASN A 304 2.94 -28.01 4.18
CA ASN A 304 2.74 -29.30 4.82
C ASN A 304 3.48 -29.40 6.15
N LYS A 305 4.75 -28.96 6.17
CA LYS A 305 5.58 -28.92 7.38
C LYS A 305 4.97 -28.00 8.44
N PHE A 306 4.48 -26.85 8.05
CA PHE A 306 3.85 -25.91 8.95
C PHE A 306 2.57 -26.49 9.58
N ILE A 307 1.63 -27.01 8.77
CA ILE A 307 0.38 -27.61 9.26
C ILE A 307 0.70 -28.77 10.23
N LYS A 308 1.60 -29.68 9.86
CA LYS A 308 1.98 -30.80 10.69
C LYS A 308 2.59 -30.36 12.02
N ASN A 309 3.46 -29.35 12.01
CA ASN A 309 4.08 -28.82 13.22
C ASN A 309 3.07 -28.13 14.16
N GLN A 310 2.04 -27.46 13.62
CA GLN A 310 1.06 -26.73 14.43
C GLN A 310 -0.09 -27.61 14.92
N THR A 311 -0.48 -28.65 14.16
CA THR A 311 -1.70 -29.43 14.42
C THR A 311 -1.44 -30.91 14.65
N GLY A 312 -0.28 -31.44 14.26
CA GLY A 312 0.00 -32.88 14.24
C GLY A 312 -0.63 -33.62 13.05
N LEU A 313 -1.49 -32.94 12.25
CA LEU A 313 -2.25 -33.54 11.16
C LEU A 313 -1.53 -33.44 9.81
N THR A 314 -1.89 -34.33 8.88
CA THR A 314 -1.56 -34.11 7.48
C THR A 314 -2.45 -33.01 6.88
N PRO A 315 -2.03 -32.31 5.82
CA PRO A 315 -2.87 -31.29 5.19
C PRO A 315 -4.23 -31.78 4.71
N GLY A 316 -4.31 -33.02 4.21
CA GLY A 316 -5.57 -33.64 3.80
C GLY A 316 -6.51 -33.87 4.98
N SER A 317 -5.98 -34.42 6.09
CA SER A 317 -6.79 -34.59 7.33
C SER A 317 -7.19 -33.26 7.94
N PHE A 318 -6.30 -32.25 7.87
CA PHE A 318 -6.59 -30.90 8.33
C PHE A 318 -7.72 -30.27 7.50
N LYS A 319 -7.66 -30.37 6.16
CA LYS A 319 -8.70 -29.88 5.25
C LYS A 319 -10.04 -30.53 5.57
N GLN A 320 -10.09 -31.87 5.67
CA GLN A 320 -11.32 -32.61 5.99
C GLN A 320 -11.91 -32.17 7.33
N GLN A 321 -11.07 -31.92 8.35
CA GLN A 321 -11.53 -31.41 9.64
C GLN A 321 -12.18 -30.03 9.53
N GLN A 322 -11.60 -29.12 8.71
CA GLN A 322 -12.17 -27.78 8.50
C GLN A 322 -13.48 -27.83 7.72
N GLU A 323 -13.59 -28.67 6.70
CA GLU A 323 -14.81 -28.88 5.92
C GLU A 323 -15.95 -29.41 6.81
N ASN A 324 -15.66 -30.38 7.69
CA ASN A 324 -16.63 -30.91 8.65
C ASN A 324 -17.10 -29.87 9.68
N ALA A 325 -16.15 -29.04 10.17
CA ALA A 325 -16.48 -27.96 11.12
C ALA A 325 -17.37 -26.87 10.49
N GLY A 326 -17.19 -26.58 9.19
CA GLY A 326 -18.01 -25.61 8.44
C GLY A 326 -19.44 -26.14 8.13
N ASN A 327 -19.63 -27.44 8.12
CA ASN A 327 -20.93 -28.08 7.84
C ASN A 327 -21.79 -28.37 9.09
N ASP A 328 -21.27 -28.10 10.28
CA ASP A 328 -22.04 -28.26 11.52
C ASP A 328 -22.91 -27.01 11.78
N PRO A 329 -24.27 -27.12 11.67
CA PRO A 329 -25.16 -25.98 11.86
C PRO A 329 -25.16 -25.40 13.27
N LEU A 330 -24.52 -26.06 14.25
CA LEU A 330 -24.38 -25.59 15.63
C LEU A 330 -23.14 -24.70 15.83
N SER A 331 -22.15 -24.72 14.93
CA SER A 331 -20.94 -23.90 15.04
C SER A 331 -21.16 -22.41 14.72
N ALA A 332 -22.25 -22.06 14.05
CA ALA A 332 -22.60 -20.66 13.72
C ALA A 332 -23.07 -19.83 14.96
N ARG A 333 -23.27 -20.45 16.13
CA ARG A 333 -23.69 -19.75 17.38
C ARG A 333 -22.56 -19.50 18.38
N GLY A 334 -21.32 -19.90 18.08
CA GLY A 334 -20.22 -19.93 19.05
C GLY A 334 -18.99 -19.12 18.67
N ALA A 335 -19.07 -18.14 17.76
CA ALA A 335 -18.01 -17.16 17.61
C ALA A 335 -18.07 -16.16 18.78
N GLN A 336 -17.80 -16.68 20.00
CA GLN A 336 -17.49 -15.83 21.12
C GLN A 336 -16.16 -15.13 20.87
N GLU A 337 -16.18 -13.82 21.00
CA GLU A 337 -14.99 -12.99 21.11
C GLU A 337 -14.00 -13.63 22.09
N PRO A 338 -12.69 -13.58 21.78
CA PRO A 338 -11.70 -14.04 22.75
C PRO A 338 -11.81 -13.20 24.02
N PRO A 339 -11.60 -13.78 25.20
CA PRO A 339 -11.79 -13.09 26.47
C PRO A 339 -10.94 -11.82 26.54
N SER A 340 -11.60 -10.77 26.96
CA SER A 340 -11.10 -9.41 27.20
C SER A 340 -9.89 -9.35 28.12
#